data_26dcd567644f36682e565a89f7a1cf61
#
_entry.id   26dcd567644f36682e565a89f7a1cf61
#
_cell.length_a   1.000
_cell.length_b   1.000
_cell.length_c   1.000
_cell.angle_alpha   90.00
_cell.angle_beta   90.00
_cell.angle_gamma   90.00
#
_symmetry.space_group_name_H-M   'P 1'
#
loop_
_entity.id
_entity.type
_entity.pdbx_description
1 polymer ?
#
loop_
_entity_poly.entity_id
_entity_poly.type
_entity_poly.pdbx_seq_one_letter_code
_entity_poly.pdbx_strand_id
1 'polypeptide(L)'
;MPERHLAYHAWKIYAGTMFDSLSNKLQNAFRNLRGLGKISESNVDDALREVRMALLEADVNFKVARDFIERVKVKSLGAEVIQNVQPGQQIVKFISDELTELLGSQNAGLDFSGKPSCIMMVGLHGAGKTTSSGKLAKLILKQGRQPLLVAADVYRPAAMDQLETLGKQIDVPVFVKRGETDVLKIARDAMAFAAANNRNTIIFDTAGRLQIDEPLVQELVRLRDLVKPQEILLVLDAATGQEAVNVATHFDQALNITGSILTKLDGDARGGAALSMKSVTGKPIKFMGVGEKLEDFEPFHPERMASRILGMGDVMANGKSG
;
A
#
# COMPACT_ATOMS: atom_id res chain seq x y z
N MET A 1 17.11 -21.32 -2.74
CA MET A 1 16.08 -21.23 -3.80
C MET A 1 14.69 -21.77 -3.42
N PRO A 2 14.46 -22.54 -2.32
CA PRO A 2 13.10 -22.96 -1.93
C PRO A 2 12.23 -21.86 -1.31
N GLU A 3 12.82 -20.84 -0.66
CA GLU A 3 12.05 -19.79 0.04
C GLU A 3 11.26 -18.86 -0.89
N ARG A 4 11.73 -18.62 -2.13
CA ARG A 4 11.00 -17.82 -3.13
C ARG A 4 9.71 -18.52 -3.61
N HIS A 5 9.69 -19.83 -3.64
CA HIS A 5 8.51 -20.62 -4.01
C HIS A 5 7.45 -20.62 -2.91
N LEU A 6 7.83 -20.66 -1.64
CA LEU A 6 6.89 -20.64 -0.51
C LEU A 6 6.25 -19.28 -0.32
N ALA A 7 7.01 -18.18 -0.42
CA ALA A 7 6.47 -16.82 -0.41
C ALA A 7 5.52 -16.59 -1.60
N TYR A 8 5.86 -17.09 -2.79
CA TYR A 8 5.01 -17.05 -3.99
C TYR A 8 3.70 -17.82 -3.82
N HIS A 9 3.71 -18.98 -3.15
CA HIS A 9 2.50 -19.76 -2.88
C HIS A 9 1.60 -19.11 -1.81
N ALA A 10 2.19 -18.56 -0.74
CA ALA A 10 1.44 -17.82 0.28
C ALA A 10 0.77 -16.58 -0.33
N TRP A 11 1.52 -15.82 -1.13
CA TRP A 11 1.02 -14.68 -1.88
C TRP A 11 -0.16 -15.05 -2.80
N LYS A 12 -0.10 -16.20 -3.47
CA LYS A 12 -1.15 -16.68 -4.38
C LYS A 12 -2.47 -17.00 -3.66
N ILE A 13 -2.40 -17.40 -2.39
CA ILE A 13 -3.57 -17.74 -1.57
C ILE A 13 -4.20 -16.48 -0.96
N TYR A 14 -3.42 -15.57 -0.38
CA TYR A 14 -3.94 -14.45 0.42
C TYR A 14 -4.35 -13.23 -0.42
N ALA A 15 -3.58 -12.81 -1.39
CA ALA A 15 -3.99 -11.73 -2.27
C ALA A 15 -5.15 -12.16 -3.23
N GLY A 16 -5.53 -13.45 -3.28
CA GLY A 16 -6.73 -13.97 -3.94
C GLY A 16 -7.99 -13.39 -3.35
N THR A 17 -8.12 -13.39 -2.05
CA THR A 17 -9.37 -13.10 -1.38
C THR A 17 -9.78 -11.62 -1.41
N MET A 18 -8.83 -10.68 -1.34
CA MET A 18 -9.14 -9.24 -1.26
C MET A 18 -9.93 -8.70 -2.46
N PHE A 19 -9.62 -9.15 -3.66
CA PHE A 19 -10.27 -8.67 -4.88
C PHE A 19 -11.23 -9.67 -5.52
N ASP A 20 -11.49 -10.83 -4.90
CA ASP A 20 -12.29 -11.89 -5.53
C ASP A 20 -13.70 -11.43 -5.90
N SER A 21 -14.38 -10.70 -5.03
CA SER A 21 -15.69 -10.15 -5.34
C SER A 21 -15.65 -9.16 -6.51
N LEU A 22 -14.70 -8.23 -6.49
CA LEU A 22 -14.50 -7.26 -7.57
C LEU A 22 -14.09 -7.97 -8.87
N SER A 23 -13.13 -8.90 -8.80
CA SER A 23 -12.66 -9.68 -9.94
C SER A 23 -13.80 -10.45 -10.62
N ASN A 24 -14.62 -11.17 -9.84
CA ASN A 24 -15.73 -11.93 -10.35
C ASN A 24 -16.77 -11.04 -11.07
N LYS A 25 -17.08 -9.87 -10.52
CA LYS A 25 -18.01 -8.91 -11.13
C LYS A 25 -17.43 -8.29 -12.41
N LEU A 26 -16.15 -7.91 -12.39
CA LEU A 26 -15.49 -7.39 -13.59
C LEU A 26 -15.40 -8.44 -14.69
N GLN A 27 -15.12 -9.71 -14.36
CA GLN A 27 -15.12 -10.79 -15.36
C GLN A 27 -16.49 -11.02 -15.98
N ASN A 28 -17.58 -10.86 -15.22
CA ASN A 28 -18.94 -10.91 -15.78
C ASN A 28 -19.16 -9.76 -16.76
N ALA A 29 -18.82 -8.52 -16.39
CA ALA A 29 -18.89 -7.37 -17.27
C ALA A 29 -18.03 -7.58 -18.54
N PHE A 30 -16.83 -8.17 -18.42
CA PHE A 30 -15.96 -8.44 -19.57
C PHE A 30 -16.47 -9.53 -20.50
N ARG A 31 -17.22 -10.52 -20.00
CA ARG A 31 -17.89 -11.49 -20.87
C ARG A 31 -18.90 -10.81 -21.79
N ASN A 32 -19.65 -9.87 -21.26
CA ASN A 32 -20.60 -9.07 -22.04
C ASN A 32 -19.86 -8.18 -23.07
N LEU A 33 -18.76 -7.55 -22.66
CA LEU A 33 -17.91 -6.74 -23.55
C LEU A 33 -17.28 -7.55 -24.70
N ARG A 34 -16.76 -8.75 -24.40
CA ARG A 34 -16.12 -9.60 -25.43
C ARG A 34 -17.08 -10.07 -26.53
N GLY A 35 -18.38 -10.11 -26.24
CA GLY A 35 -19.42 -10.43 -27.24
C GLY A 35 -19.76 -9.28 -28.19
N LEU A 36 -19.20 -8.09 -28.02
CA LEU A 36 -19.50 -6.93 -28.84
C LEU A 36 -18.80 -7.01 -30.22
N GLY A 37 -19.59 -7.09 -31.26
CA GLY A 37 -19.08 -7.10 -32.64
C GLY A 37 -18.69 -5.72 -33.18
N LYS A 38 -19.23 -4.65 -32.59
CA LYS A 38 -18.92 -3.24 -32.92
C LYS A 38 -18.93 -2.39 -31.68
N ILE A 39 -18.04 -1.38 -31.65
CA ILE A 39 -18.05 -0.34 -30.62
C ILE A 39 -19.10 0.70 -31.06
N SER A 40 -20.13 0.86 -30.22
CA SER A 40 -21.07 1.98 -30.30
C SER A 40 -21.17 2.63 -28.95
N GLU A 41 -21.53 3.90 -28.90
CA GLU A 41 -21.65 4.62 -27.61
C GLU A 41 -22.60 3.90 -26.63
N SER A 42 -23.74 3.43 -27.14
CA SER A 42 -24.73 2.74 -26.32
C SER A 42 -24.20 1.45 -25.69
N ASN A 43 -23.54 0.57 -26.47
CA ASN A 43 -23.06 -0.70 -25.92
C ASN A 43 -21.81 -0.55 -25.03
N VAL A 44 -21.00 0.50 -25.27
CA VAL A 44 -19.93 0.89 -24.36
C VAL A 44 -20.48 1.39 -23.02
N ASP A 45 -21.50 2.25 -23.04
CA ASP A 45 -22.13 2.80 -21.84
C ASP A 45 -22.79 1.71 -20.98
N ASP A 46 -23.47 0.75 -21.60
CA ASP A 46 -24.09 -0.36 -20.86
C ASP A 46 -23.05 -1.23 -20.15
N ALA A 47 -21.98 -1.56 -20.84
CA ALA A 47 -20.91 -2.37 -20.27
C ALA A 47 -20.10 -1.62 -19.19
N LEU A 48 -19.80 -0.34 -19.40
CA LEU A 48 -19.13 0.50 -18.42
C LEU A 48 -20.00 0.77 -17.18
N ARG A 49 -21.32 0.71 -17.31
CA ARG A 49 -22.24 0.75 -16.16
C ARG A 49 -22.01 -0.44 -15.22
N GLU A 50 -21.88 -1.65 -15.75
CA GLU A 50 -21.58 -2.85 -14.94
C GLU A 50 -20.22 -2.73 -14.25
N VAL A 51 -19.19 -2.24 -14.95
CA VAL A 51 -17.85 -1.99 -14.37
C VAL A 51 -17.94 -0.95 -13.23
N ARG A 52 -18.68 0.15 -13.45
CA ARG A 52 -18.90 1.17 -12.43
C ARG A 52 -19.56 0.60 -11.17
N MET A 53 -20.61 -0.20 -11.34
CA MET A 53 -21.29 -0.84 -10.21
C MET A 53 -20.34 -1.78 -9.45
N ALA A 54 -19.53 -2.57 -10.15
CA ALA A 54 -18.53 -3.42 -9.52
C ALA A 54 -17.51 -2.65 -8.66
N LEU A 55 -17.03 -1.50 -9.17
CA LEU A 55 -16.13 -0.61 -8.42
C LEU A 55 -16.79 -0.01 -7.17
N LEU A 56 -18.03 0.47 -7.28
CA LEU A 56 -18.76 1.05 -6.14
C LEU A 56 -19.07 -0.01 -5.08
N GLU A 57 -19.45 -1.22 -5.46
CA GLU A 57 -19.68 -2.33 -4.54
C GLU A 57 -18.39 -2.84 -3.86
N ALA A 58 -17.24 -2.62 -4.49
CA ALA A 58 -15.92 -2.83 -3.89
C ALA A 58 -15.48 -1.67 -2.98
N ASP A 59 -16.38 -0.73 -2.69
CA ASP A 59 -16.13 0.45 -1.86
C ASP A 59 -15.05 1.41 -2.44
N VAL A 60 -14.97 1.50 -3.78
CA VAL A 60 -14.16 2.53 -4.43
C VAL A 60 -14.83 3.89 -4.28
N ASN A 61 -14.04 4.92 -4.01
CA ASN A 61 -14.55 6.30 -3.90
C ASN A 61 -15.37 6.68 -5.15
N PHE A 62 -16.54 7.26 -4.96
CA PHE A 62 -17.49 7.59 -6.03
C PHE A 62 -16.87 8.46 -7.13
N LYS A 63 -16.12 9.51 -6.75
CA LYS A 63 -15.46 10.38 -7.72
C LYS A 63 -14.39 9.61 -8.51
N VAL A 64 -13.61 8.79 -7.83
CA VAL A 64 -12.58 7.94 -8.47
C VAL A 64 -13.20 6.98 -9.47
N ALA A 65 -14.28 6.28 -9.09
CA ALA A 65 -15.00 5.37 -9.97
C ALA A 65 -15.58 6.10 -11.19
N ARG A 66 -16.21 7.27 -10.99
CA ARG A 66 -16.75 8.09 -12.08
C ARG A 66 -15.66 8.52 -13.06
N ASP A 67 -14.58 9.10 -12.54
CA ASP A 67 -13.49 9.63 -13.36
C ASP A 67 -12.75 8.50 -14.12
N PHE A 68 -12.65 7.33 -13.51
CA PHE A 68 -12.14 6.11 -14.16
C PHE A 68 -13.01 5.70 -15.37
N ILE A 69 -14.32 5.59 -15.17
CA ILE A 69 -15.28 5.22 -16.24
C ILE A 69 -15.22 6.23 -17.39
N GLU A 70 -15.17 7.52 -17.09
CA GLU A 70 -15.09 8.57 -18.10
C GLU A 70 -13.82 8.45 -18.95
N ARG A 71 -12.65 8.21 -18.32
CA ARG A 71 -11.40 8.02 -19.05
C ARG A 71 -11.44 6.78 -19.96
N VAL A 72 -11.99 5.66 -19.47
CA VAL A 72 -12.17 4.46 -20.28
C VAL A 72 -13.11 4.72 -21.44
N LYS A 73 -14.24 5.43 -21.22
CA LYS A 73 -15.20 5.79 -22.27
C LYS A 73 -14.54 6.63 -23.35
N VAL A 74 -13.85 7.70 -23.01
CA VAL A 74 -13.13 8.58 -23.94
C VAL A 74 -12.13 7.79 -24.79
N LYS A 75 -11.32 6.92 -24.16
CA LYS A 75 -10.36 6.07 -24.86
C LYS A 75 -11.05 5.08 -25.79
N SER A 76 -12.17 4.50 -25.38
CA SER A 76 -12.91 3.51 -26.18
C SER A 76 -13.58 4.11 -27.42
N LEU A 77 -14.11 5.33 -27.31
CA LEU A 77 -14.80 6.01 -28.42
C LEU A 77 -13.82 6.75 -29.36
N GLY A 78 -12.66 7.19 -28.83
CA GLY A 78 -11.63 7.89 -29.60
C GLY A 78 -10.61 6.98 -30.28
N ALA A 79 -10.62 5.68 -30.00
CA ALA A 79 -9.65 4.75 -30.56
C ALA A 79 -10.07 4.29 -31.98
N GLU A 80 -9.13 4.38 -32.92
CA GLU A 80 -9.28 3.63 -34.18
C GLU A 80 -9.33 2.12 -33.88
N VAL A 81 -10.24 1.39 -34.50
CA VAL A 81 -10.32 -0.05 -34.35
C VAL A 81 -9.03 -0.67 -34.88
N ILE A 82 -8.21 -1.19 -33.97
CA ILE A 82 -6.96 -1.85 -34.36
C ILE A 82 -7.31 -3.08 -35.17
N GLN A 83 -6.81 -3.12 -36.44
CA GLN A 83 -7.01 -4.27 -37.33
C GLN A 83 -6.52 -5.55 -36.59
N ASN A 84 -7.37 -6.59 -36.62
CA ASN A 84 -7.16 -7.88 -35.96
C ASN A 84 -7.37 -7.96 -34.41
N VAL A 85 -7.88 -6.93 -33.77
CA VAL A 85 -8.29 -6.99 -32.35
C VAL A 85 -9.82 -6.82 -32.28
N GLN A 86 -10.49 -7.74 -31.59
CA GLN A 86 -11.93 -7.61 -31.34
C GLN A 86 -12.22 -6.35 -30.52
N PRO A 87 -13.23 -5.56 -30.88
CA PRO A 87 -13.54 -4.30 -30.19
C PRO A 87 -13.69 -4.43 -28.68
N GLY A 88 -14.36 -5.48 -28.21
CA GLY A 88 -14.51 -5.75 -26.77
C GLY A 88 -13.19 -6.05 -26.06
N GLN A 89 -12.22 -6.68 -26.72
CA GLN A 89 -10.89 -6.91 -26.15
C GLN A 89 -10.10 -5.60 -26.01
N GLN A 90 -10.30 -4.66 -26.92
CA GLN A 90 -9.68 -3.34 -26.85
C GLN A 90 -10.19 -2.54 -25.64
N ILE A 91 -11.49 -2.60 -25.36
CA ILE A 91 -12.07 -1.96 -24.16
C ILE A 91 -11.53 -2.59 -22.88
N VAL A 92 -11.44 -3.92 -22.81
CA VAL A 92 -10.84 -4.63 -21.66
C VAL A 92 -9.39 -4.20 -21.43
N LYS A 93 -8.63 -3.99 -22.51
CA LYS A 93 -7.27 -3.44 -22.41
C LYS A 93 -7.26 -2.03 -21.82
N PHE A 94 -8.13 -1.14 -22.28
CA PHE A 94 -8.22 0.21 -21.70
C PHE A 94 -8.59 0.19 -20.23
N ILE A 95 -9.48 -0.70 -19.80
CA ILE A 95 -9.80 -0.91 -18.39
C ILE A 95 -8.56 -1.38 -17.63
N SER A 96 -7.78 -2.30 -18.21
CA SER A 96 -6.54 -2.79 -17.60
C SER A 96 -5.49 -1.68 -17.42
N ASP A 97 -5.27 -0.91 -18.44
CA ASP A 97 -4.31 0.19 -18.45
C ASP A 97 -4.72 1.26 -17.40
N GLU A 98 -6.02 1.62 -17.36
CA GLU A 98 -6.55 2.58 -16.40
C GLU A 98 -6.51 2.05 -14.95
N LEU A 99 -6.73 0.75 -14.71
CA LEU A 99 -6.58 0.16 -13.38
C LEU A 99 -5.13 0.21 -12.90
N THR A 100 -4.19 -0.08 -13.78
CA THR A 100 -2.75 0.01 -13.47
C THR A 100 -2.37 1.44 -13.11
N GLU A 101 -2.84 2.41 -13.89
CA GLU A 101 -2.63 3.85 -13.64
C GLU A 101 -3.23 4.28 -12.30
N LEU A 102 -4.45 3.83 -12.02
CA LEU A 102 -5.16 4.11 -10.78
C LEU A 102 -4.43 3.57 -9.55
N LEU A 103 -3.83 2.39 -9.66
CA LEU A 103 -3.04 1.74 -8.60
C LEU A 103 -1.63 2.34 -8.44
N GLY A 104 -1.13 3.08 -9.44
CA GLY A 104 0.16 3.75 -9.29
C GLY A 104 1.16 3.59 -10.41
N SER A 105 0.83 2.92 -11.51
CA SER A 105 1.65 2.67 -12.70
C SER A 105 2.91 1.85 -12.43
N GLN A 106 3.71 2.20 -11.42
CA GLN A 106 4.98 1.53 -11.08
C GLN A 106 5.13 1.31 -9.58
N ASN A 107 5.95 0.35 -9.21
CA ASN A 107 6.36 0.15 -7.83
C ASN A 107 7.18 1.36 -7.33
N ALA A 108 6.80 1.90 -6.19
CA ALA A 108 7.52 2.98 -5.54
C ALA A 108 8.44 2.43 -4.45
N GLY A 109 9.75 2.48 -4.69
CA GLY A 109 10.76 2.09 -3.72
C GLY A 109 10.88 3.03 -2.53
N LEU A 110 11.79 2.71 -1.60
CA LEU A 110 12.15 3.57 -0.48
C LEU A 110 13.32 4.50 -0.85
N ASP A 111 13.28 5.72 -0.33
CA ASP A 111 14.40 6.65 -0.41
C ASP A 111 15.37 6.41 0.76
N PHE A 112 16.60 6.07 0.43
CA PHE A 112 17.70 5.85 1.36
C PHE A 112 18.83 6.90 1.24
N SER A 113 18.53 8.08 0.74
CA SER A 113 19.52 9.16 0.52
C SER A 113 20.08 9.76 1.83
N GLY A 114 19.38 9.60 2.96
CA GLY A 114 19.82 10.09 4.26
C GLY A 114 21.00 9.31 4.86
N LYS A 115 21.75 9.94 5.78
CA LYS A 115 22.89 9.33 6.50
C LYS A 115 22.83 9.67 8.01
N PRO A 116 22.17 8.86 8.84
CA PRO A 116 21.33 7.69 8.48
C PRO A 116 20.05 8.07 7.75
N SER A 117 19.49 7.14 6.99
CA SER A 117 18.15 7.30 6.43
C SER A 117 17.11 7.11 7.53
N CYS A 118 16.18 8.04 7.67
CA CYS A 118 15.13 7.98 8.68
C CYS A 118 13.77 7.68 8.02
N ILE A 119 13.04 6.76 8.63
CA ILE A 119 11.70 6.34 8.22
C ILE A 119 10.77 6.53 9.42
N MET A 120 9.67 7.26 9.24
CA MET A 120 8.63 7.40 10.25
C MET A 120 7.43 6.52 9.87
N MET A 121 7.02 5.65 10.79
CA MET A 121 5.80 4.84 10.67
C MET A 121 4.68 5.55 11.38
N VAL A 122 3.69 6.07 10.65
CA VAL A 122 2.58 6.85 11.18
C VAL A 122 1.24 6.17 10.90
N GLY A 123 0.17 6.54 11.63
CA GLY A 123 -1.17 5.96 11.43
C GLY A 123 -1.94 5.78 12.72
N LEU A 124 -3.20 5.38 12.61
CA LEU A 124 -4.09 5.20 13.75
C LEU A 124 -3.70 4.00 14.62
N HIS A 125 -4.29 3.94 15.82
CA HIS A 125 -4.16 2.79 16.70
C HIS A 125 -4.72 1.52 16.03
N GLY A 126 -4.02 0.41 16.18
CA GLY A 126 -4.46 -0.87 15.61
C GLY A 126 -4.25 -1.05 14.10
N ALA A 127 -3.75 -0.02 13.39
CA ALA A 127 -3.44 -0.12 11.96
C ALA A 127 -2.26 -1.06 11.62
N GLY A 128 -1.49 -1.52 12.63
CA GLY A 128 -0.38 -2.45 12.42
C GLY A 128 0.99 -1.80 12.28
N LYS A 129 1.21 -0.58 12.80
CA LYS A 129 2.50 0.14 12.72
C LYS A 129 3.67 -0.66 13.28
N THR A 130 3.58 -1.13 14.51
CA THR A 130 4.65 -1.88 15.19
C THR A 130 5.01 -3.16 14.43
N THR A 131 4.00 -3.92 13.99
CA THR A 131 4.22 -5.11 13.16
C THR A 131 4.86 -4.77 11.81
N SER A 132 4.37 -3.72 11.16
CA SER A 132 4.92 -3.24 9.88
C SER A 132 6.34 -2.70 10.03
N SER A 133 6.67 -2.07 11.16
CA SER A 133 8.04 -1.62 11.49
C SER A 133 9.01 -2.80 11.54
N GLY A 134 8.63 -3.90 12.21
CA GLY A 134 9.44 -5.12 12.25
C GLY A 134 9.57 -5.78 10.86
N LYS A 135 8.48 -5.91 10.13
CA LYS A 135 8.48 -6.48 8.77
C LYS A 135 9.35 -5.66 7.81
N LEU A 136 9.23 -4.33 7.87
CA LEU A 136 10.03 -3.42 7.07
C LEU A 136 11.52 -3.51 7.42
N ALA A 137 11.85 -3.57 8.73
CA ALA A 137 13.23 -3.74 9.19
C ALA A 137 13.84 -5.04 8.65
N LYS A 138 13.10 -6.15 8.67
CA LYS A 138 13.52 -7.43 8.09
C LYS A 138 13.79 -7.33 6.58
N LEU A 139 12.91 -6.64 5.86
CA LEU A 139 13.07 -6.41 4.41
C LEU A 139 14.34 -5.59 4.13
N ILE A 140 14.55 -4.50 4.87
CA ILE A 140 15.71 -3.61 4.75
C ILE A 140 17.01 -4.33 5.10
N LEU A 141 16.99 -5.18 6.14
CA LEU A 141 18.13 -6.03 6.51
C LEU A 141 18.51 -7.00 5.38
N LYS A 142 17.52 -7.63 4.74
CA LYS A 142 17.73 -8.50 3.57
C LYS A 142 18.34 -7.76 2.37
N GLN A 143 18.17 -6.45 2.28
CA GLN A 143 18.79 -5.59 1.26
C GLN A 143 20.23 -5.16 1.63
N GLY A 144 20.78 -5.70 2.71
CA GLY A 144 22.17 -5.45 3.14
C GLY A 144 22.34 -4.15 3.94
N ARG A 145 21.25 -3.50 4.38
CA ARG A 145 21.32 -2.32 5.24
C ARG A 145 21.33 -2.73 6.71
N GLN A 146 21.68 -1.77 7.58
CA GLN A 146 21.78 -1.97 9.02
C GLN A 146 20.68 -1.15 9.74
N PRO A 147 19.46 -1.72 9.87
CA PRO A 147 18.36 -0.99 10.50
C PRO A 147 18.51 -0.91 12.02
N LEU A 148 17.91 0.14 12.59
CA LEU A 148 17.61 0.34 13.99
C LEU A 148 16.13 0.60 14.14
N LEU A 149 15.44 -0.15 14.98
CA LEU A 149 14.06 0.13 15.37
C LEU A 149 14.06 1.07 16.57
N VAL A 150 13.17 2.06 16.58
CA VAL A 150 13.04 3.03 17.69
C VAL A 150 11.61 3.01 18.21
N ALA A 151 11.45 2.68 19.51
CA ALA A 151 10.16 2.71 20.18
C ALA A 151 9.79 4.17 20.55
N ALA A 152 9.03 4.82 19.69
CA ALA A 152 8.55 6.19 19.87
C ALA A 152 7.06 6.27 20.28
N ASP A 153 6.39 5.13 20.53
CA ASP A 153 5.07 5.07 21.19
C ASP A 153 5.24 5.04 22.69
N VAL A 154 5.41 6.23 23.29
CA VAL A 154 5.65 6.39 24.73
C VAL A 154 4.41 6.17 25.58
N TYR A 155 3.23 6.16 24.97
CA TYR A 155 1.94 6.04 25.66
C TYR A 155 1.54 4.58 25.92
N ARG A 156 2.22 3.62 25.26
CA ARG A 156 1.86 2.21 25.29
C ARG A 156 3.08 1.31 25.60
N PRO A 157 3.32 0.99 26.88
CA PRO A 157 4.43 0.09 27.26
C PRO A 157 4.41 -1.24 26.50
N ALA A 158 3.22 -1.83 26.27
CA ALA A 158 3.08 -3.07 25.52
C ALA A 158 3.55 -2.96 24.05
N ALA A 159 3.47 -1.79 23.42
CA ALA A 159 4.00 -1.58 22.06
C ALA A 159 5.55 -1.61 22.07
N MET A 160 6.18 -1.06 23.10
CA MET A 160 7.64 -1.15 23.28
C MET A 160 8.08 -2.61 23.42
N ASP A 161 7.40 -3.40 24.28
CA ASP A 161 7.69 -4.83 24.47
C ASP A 161 7.49 -5.64 23.19
N GLN A 162 6.44 -5.32 22.42
CA GLN A 162 6.19 -5.94 21.14
C GLN A 162 7.31 -5.63 20.14
N LEU A 163 7.75 -4.36 20.05
CA LEU A 163 8.82 -3.96 19.15
C LEU A 163 10.15 -4.64 19.50
N GLU A 164 10.48 -4.74 20.80
CA GLU A 164 11.67 -5.47 21.26
C GLU A 164 11.60 -6.96 20.91
N THR A 165 10.43 -7.57 21.06
CA THR A 165 10.21 -8.99 20.68
C THR A 165 10.43 -9.19 19.20
N LEU A 166 9.86 -8.32 18.37
CA LEU A 166 10.06 -8.36 16.91
C LEU A 166 11.53 -8.14 16.54
N GLY A 167 12.20 -7.16 17.16
CA GLY A 167 13.62 -6.90 16.93
C GLY A 167 14.49 -8.13 17.22
N LYS A 168 14.24 -8.83 18.34
CA LYS A 168 14.93 -10.08 18.69
C LYS A 168 14.70 -11.20 17.68
N GLN A 169 13.46 -11.32 17.16
CA GLN A 169 13.12 -12.35 16.16
C GLN A 169 13.84 -12.17 14.82
N ILE A 170 14.20 -10.94 14.46
CA ILE A 170 14.82 -10.62 13.17
C ILE A 170 16.30 -10.21 13.31
N ASP A 171 16.88 -10.29 14.52
CA ASP A 171 18.25 -9.86 14.84
C ASP A 171 18.52 -8.38 14.46
N VAL A 172 17.56 -7.52 14.80
CA VAL A 172 17.64 -6.07 14.61
C VAL A 172 17.58 -5.38 15.98
N PRO A 173 18.55 -4.50 16.31
CA PRO A 173 18.52 -3.79 17.57
C PRO A 173 17.33 -2.85 17.66
N VAL A 174 16.80 -2.71 18.88
CA VAL A 174 15.70 -1.81 19.20
C VAL A 174 16.17 -0.81 20.24
N PHE A 175 16.01 0.47 19.92
CA PHE A 175 16.26 1.54 20.88
C PHE A 175 14.98 1.81 21.68
N VAL A 176 15.02 1.53 22.98
CA VAL A 176 13.92 1.76 23.92
C VAL A 176 14.42 2.57 25.08
N LYS A 177 13.68 3.59 25.47
CA LYS A 177 13.98 4.42 26.65
C LYS A 177 12.77 4.45 27.58
N ARG A 178 12.68 3.43 28.46
CA ARG A 178 11.54 3.28 29.36
C ARG A 178 11.49 4.44 30.38
N GLY A 179 10.28 4.95 30.62
CA GLY A 179 10.05 6.08 31.50
C GLY A 179 10.34 7.46 30.91
N GLU A 180 10.92 7.54 29.74
CA GLU A 180 11.01 8.79 28.98
C GLU A 180 9.70 9.04 28.22
N THR A 181 9.16 10.24 28.31
CA THR A 181 7.92 10.65 27.63
C THR A 181 8.15 11.71 26.55
N ASP A 182 9.35 12.30 26.50
CA ASP A 182 9.73 13.22 25.44
C ASP A 182 10.20 12.47 24.19
N VAL A 183 9.30 12.33 23.20
CA VAL A 183 9.57 11.66 21.92
C VAL A 183 10.74 12.31 21.17
N LEU A 184 10.89 13.63 21.27
CA LEU A 184 11.99 14.35 20.61
C LEU A 184 13.35 14.03 21.25
N LYS A 185 13.39 13.82 22.57
CA LYS A 185 14.60 13.39 23.27
C LYS A 185 14.94 11.94 22.90
N ILE A 186 13.93 11.05 22.87
CA ILE A 186 14.12 9.67 22.38
C ILE A 186 14.72 9.67 20.99
N ALA A 187 14.19 10.50 20.07
CA ALA A 187 14.69 10.57 18.69
C ALA A 187 16.14 11.07 18.61
N ARG A 188 16.51 12.12 19.36
CA ARG A 188 17.92 12.59 19.44
C ARG A 188 18.86 11.51 19.93
N ASP A 189 18.49 10.85 21.03
CA ASP A 189 19.31 9.80 21.63
C ASP A 189 19.42 8.58 20.70
N ALA A 190 18.35 8.20 20.02
CA ALA A 190 18.34 7.12 19.01
C ALA A 190 19.22 7.44 17.80
N MET A 191 19.24 8.66 17.32
CA MET A 191 20.12 9.09 16.23
C MET A 191 21.59 9.03 16.65
N ALA A 192 21.92 9.47 17.87
CA ALA A 192 23.27 9.34 18.43
C ALA A 192 23.69 7.87 18.60
N PHE A 193 22.77 7.03 19.10
CA PHE A 193 22.99 5.58 19.21
C PHE A 193 23.23 4.94 17.84
N ALA A 194 22.45 5.30 16.82
CA ALA A 194 22.61 4.79 15.46
C ALA A 194 24.00 5.11 14.91
N ALA A 195 24.45 6.36 15.06
CA ALA A 195 25.78 6.78 14.63
C ALA A 195 26.90 6.01 15.34
N ALA A 196 26.81 5.83 16.66
CA ALA A 196 27.80 5.10 17.46
C ALA A 196 27.85 3.59 17.13
N ASN A 197 26.76 3.02 16.62
CA ASN A 197 26.63 1.59 16.36
C ASN A 197 26.55 1.25 14.84
N ASN A 198 26.98 2.17 13.97
CA ASN A 198 27.02 1.99 12.51
C ASN A 198 25.65 1.56 11.91
N ARG A 199 24.54 2.10 12.46
CA ARG A 199 23.22 1.89 11.90
C ARG A 199 22.94 2.96 10.84
N ASN A 200 22.65 2.51 9.62
CA ASN A 200 22.47 3.41 8.46
C ASN A 200 21.01 3.65 8.09
N THR A 201 20.08 3.02 8.81
CA THR A 201 18.64 3.20 8.62
C THR A 201 17.94 3.18 9.98
N ILE A 202 17.12 4.17 10.26
CA ILE A 202 16.37 4.27 11.51
C ILE A 202 14.88 4.24 11.19
N ILE A 203 14.14 3.36 11.87
CA ILE A 203 12.69 3.24 11.73
C ILE A 203 12.05 3.66 13.06
N PHE A 204 11.32 4.77 13.04
CA PHE A 204 10.59 5.26 14.21
C PHE A 204 9.18 4.67 14.21
N ASP A 205 8.88 3.78 15.17
CA ASP A 205 7.55 3.26 15.45
C ASP A 205 6.81 4.26 16.35
N THR A 206 5.98 5.12 15.76
CA THR A 206 5.34 6.22 16.46
C THR A 206 4.03 5.84 17.10
N ALA A 207 3.58 6.65 18.05
CA ALA A 207 2.27 6.49 18.66
C ALA A 207 1.13 6.54 17.62
N GLY A 208 0.03 5.88 17.94
CA GLY A 208 -1.23 5.99 17.23
C GLY A 208 -2.36 6.13 18.23
N ARG A 209 -3.30 7.01 17.95
CA ARG A 209 -4.55 7.17 18.71
C ARG A 209 -5.72 6.60 17.94
N LEU A 210 -6.85 6.44 18.60
CA LEU A 210 -8.09 5.93 17.97
C LEU A 210 -8.63 6.88 16.91
N GLN A 211 -8.35 8.17 17.06
CA GLN A 211 -8.74 9.22 16.13
C GLN A 211 -7.55 10.15 15.89
N ILE A 212 -7.59 10.87 14.78
CA ILE A 212 -6.63 11.93 14.49
C ILE A 212 -7.01 13.12 15.38
N ASP A 213 -6.13 13.48 16.31
CA ASP A 213 -6.28 14.65 17.17
C ASP A 213 -5.09 15.60 17.03
N GLU A 214 -5.30 16.87 17.35
CA GLU A 214 -4.28 17.91 17.23
C GLU A 214 -3.00 17.60 18.02
N PRO A 215 -3.05 17.10 19.28
CA PRO A 215 -1.84 16.75 20.03
C PRO A 215 -0.97 15.69 19.34
N LEU A 216 -1.58 14.65 18.75
CA LEU A 216 -0.85 13.62 17.99
C LEU A 216 -0.19 14.22 16.75
N VAL A 217 -0.95 15.00 15.98
CA VAL A 217 -0.46 15.65 14.76
C VAL A 217 0.73 16.55 15.08
N GLN A 218 0.63 17.37 16.13
CA GLN A 218 1.70 18.27 16.56
C GLN A 218 2.97 17.52 17.03
N GLU A 219 2.80 16.39 17.70
CA GLU A 219 3.92 15.54 18.10
C GLU A 219 4.65 14.98 16.88
N LEU A 220 3.89 14.42 15.92
CA LEU A 220 4.45 13.86 14.69
C LEU A 220 5.11 14.92 13.82
N VAL A 221 4.54 16.13 13.72
CA VAL A 221 5.13 17.27 13.00
C VAL A 221 6.47 17.65 13.63
N ARG A 222 6.52 17.79 14.96
CA ARG A 222 7.79 18.12 15.68
C ARG A 222 8.84 17.03 15.49
N LEU A 223 8.44 15.76 15.53
CA LEU A 223 9.33 14.63 15.29
C LEU A 223 9.86 14.66 13.84
N ARG A 224 8.98 14.86 12.85
CA ARG A 224 9.37 15.02 11.43
C ARG A 224 10.40 16.14 11.24
N ASP A 225 10.15 17.28 11.83
CA ASP A 225 11.01 18.46 11.67
C ASP A 225 12.39 18.28 12.34
N LEU A 226 12.44 17.46 13.40
CA LEU A 226 13.69 17.08 14.06
C LEU A 226 14.49 16.06 13.25
N VAL A 227 13.86 14.95 12.82
CA VAL A 227 14.58 13.81 12.23
C VAL A 227 14.73 13.93 10.72
N LYS A 228 13.94 14.81 10.09
CA LYS A 228 13.92 15.06 8.63
C LYS A 228 13.91 13.76 7.83
N PRO A 229 12.86 12.93 8.01
CA PRO A 229 12.83 11.60 7.44
C PRO A 229 12.77 11.64 5.91
N GLN A 230 13.44 10.70 5.25
CA GLN A 230 13.30 10.46 3.82
C GLN A 230 11.97 9.81 3.50
N GLU A 231 11.43 9.06 4.47
CA GLU A 231 10.15 8.36 4.33
C GLU A 231 9.24 8.62 5.51
N ILE A 232 8.00 9.02 5.20
CA ILE A 232 6.89 9.03 6.14
C ILE A 232 5.86 8.06 5.59
N LEU A 233 5.80 6.85 6.17
CA LEU A 233 4.96 5.77 5.71
C LEU A 233 3.70 5.68 6.56
N LEU A 234 2.56 5.94 5.94
CA LEU A 234 1.27 5.82 6.59
C LEU A 234 0.80 4.37 6.56
N VAL A 235 0.63 3.78 7.73
CA VAL A 235 0.12 2.42 7.89
C VAL A 235 -1.39 2.47 8.05
N LEU A 236 -2.11 1.77 7.18
CA LEU A 236 -3.56 1.77 7.08
C LEU A 236 -4.10 0.33 7.10
N ASP A 237 -5.19 0.14 7.81
CA ASP A 237 -5.98 -1.07 7.78
C ASP A 237 -6.86 -1.07 6.53
N ALA A 238 -6.61 -1.97 5.59
CA ALA A 238 -7.34 -2.05 4.33
C ALA A 238 -8.82 -2.44 4.52
N ALA A 239 -9.17 -3.10 5.62
CA ALA A 239 -10.55 -3.47 5.92
C ALA A 239 -11.43 -2.27 6.27
N THR A 240 -10.86 -1.11 6.60
CA THR A 240 -11.61 0.12 6.89
C THR A 240 -12.13 0.85 5.64
N GLY A 241 -11.81 0.36 4.44
CA GLY A 241 -12.38 0.88 3.20
C GLY A 241 -12.11 2.38 2.97
N GLN A 242 -13.17 3.16 2.71
CA GLN A 242 -13.02 4.60 2.46
C GLN A 242 -12.53 5.40 3.67
N GLU A 243 -12.70 4.89 4.89
CA GLU A 243 -12.13 5.54 6.07
C GLU A 243 -10.59 5.57 6.02
N ALA A 244 -9.96 4.50 5.48
CA ALA A 244 -8.52 4.52 5.24
C ALA A 244 -8.09 5.67 4.32
N VAL A 245 -8.89 5.99 3.30
CA VAL A 245 -8.63 7.09 2.36
C VAL A 245 -8.78 8.45 3.05
N ASN A 246 -9.81 8.61 3.90
CA ASN A 246 -10.01 9.83 4.69
C ASN A 246 -8.84 10.06 5.66
N VAL A 247 -8.44 9.02 6.38
CA VAL A 247 -7.28 9.05 7.28
C VAL A 247 -6.01 9.45 6.51
N ALA A 248 -5.80 8.85 5.33
CA ALA A 248 -4.64 9.18 4.49
C ALA A 248 -4.61 10.65 4.07
N THR A 249 -5.76 11.21 3.72
CA THR A 249 -5.87 12.63 3.34
C THR A 249 -5.45 13.55 4.49
N HIS A 250 -5.92 13.27 5.71
CA HIS A 250 -5.57 14.07 6.88
C HIS A 250 -4.08 13.98 7.24
N PHE A 251 -3.52 12.76 7.25
CA PHE A 251 -2.08 12.58 7.50
C PHE A 251 -1.21 13.22 6.42
N ASP A 252 -1.63 13.17 5.15
CA ASP A 252 -0.90 13.79 4.06
C ASP A 252 -0.87 15.32 4.18
N GLN A 253 -2.01 15.94 4.50
CA GLN A 253 -2.11 17.38 4.73
C GLN A 253 -1.20 17.85 5.87
N ALA A 254 -1.11 17.05 6.96
CA ALA A 254 -0.33 17.41 8.13
C ALA A 254 1.17 17.12 7.97
N LEU A 255 1.54 15.99 7.37
CA LEU A 255 2.90 15.46 7.39
C LEU A 255 3.56 15.41 6.02
N ASN A 256 2.82 15.54 4.92
CA ASN A 256 3.28 15.29 3.56
C ASN A 256 3.88 13.87 3.45
N ILE A 257 3.04 12.85 3.65
CA ILE A 257 3.48 11.44 3.60
C ILE A 257 4.16 11.10 2.28
N THR A 258 5.09 10.16 2.28
CA THR A 258 5.81 9.72 1.06
C THR A 258 5.17 8.49 0.42
N GLY A 259 4.33 7.80 1.15
CA GLY A 259 3.60 6.63 0.69
C GLY A 259 2.85 5.95 1.81
N SER A 260 2.14 4.88 1.46
CA SER A 260 1.35 4.10 2.41
C SER A 260 1.71 2.61 2.42
N ILE A 261 1.37 1.98 3.53
CA ILE A 261 1.42 0.53 3.73
C ILE A 261 -0.02 0.08 4.02
N LEU A 262 -0.55 -0.80 3.21
CA LEU A 262 -1.84 -1.43 3.48
C LEU A 262 -1.64 -2.73 4.26
N THR A 263 -2.33 -2.88 5.38
CA THR A 263 -2.28 -4.05 6.24
C THR A 263 -3.59 -4.81 6.24
N LYS A 264 -3.59 -6.02 6.78
CA LYS A 264 -4.77 -6.88 6.97
C LYS A 264 -5.50 -7.19 5.67
N LEU A 265 -4.74 -7.36 4.61
CA LEU A 265 -5.28 -7.72 3.30
C LEU A 265 -5.74 -9.19 3.22
N ASP A 266 -5.40 -9.98 4.21
CA ASP A 266 -5.87 -11.35 4.45
C ASP A 266 -7.26 -11.41 5.07
N GLY A 267 -7.82 -10.28 5.49
CA GLY A 267 -9.17 -10.13 6.03
C GLY A 267 -10.24 -9.84 4.96
N ASP A 268 -11.39 -9.32 5.42
CA ASP A 268 -12.54 -8.97 4.56
C ASP A 268 -12.34 -7.58 3.89
N ALA A 269 -11.21 -7.38 3.23
CA ALA A 269 -10.93 -6.15 2.52
C ALA A 269 -11.53 -6.19 1.11
N ARG A 270 -12.34 -5.19 0.75
CA ARG A 270 -13.01 -5.10 -0.56
C ARG A 270 -12.13 -4.51 -1.67
N GLY A 271 -10.93 -4.05 -1.33
CA GLY A 271 -9.96 -3.48 -2.27
C GLY A 271 -10.19 -2.03 -2.67
N GLY A 272 -11.32 -1.43 -2.31
CA GLY A 272 -11.67 -0.04 -2.68
C GLY A 272 -10.70 1.00 -2.14
N ALA A 273 -10.15 0.79 -0.94
CA ALA A 273 -9.12 1.66 -0.38
C ALA A 273 -7.88 1.70 -1.28
N ALA A 274 -7.38 0.54 -1.73
CA ALA A 274 -6.21 0.46 -2.61
C ALA A 274 -6.43 1.20 -3.93
N LEU A 275 -7.62 1.05 -4.54
CA LEU A 275 -7.98 1.71 -5.79
C LEU A 275 -8.18 3.22 -5.64
N SER A 276 -8.55 3.69 -4.47
CA SER A 276 -8.81 5.12 -4.23
C SER A 276 -7.60 5.89 -3.72
N MET A 277 -6.66 5.21 -3.08
CA MET A 277 -5.58 5.83 -2.31
C MET A 277 -4.75 6.82 -3.11
N LYS A 278 -4.16 6.37 -4.22
CA LYS A 278 -3.31 7.23 -5.06
C LYS A 278 -4.10 8.37 -5.70
N SER A 279 -5.32 8.09 -6.15
CA SER A 279 -6.15 9.10 -6.81
C SER A 279 -6.55 10.23 -5.85
N VAL A 280 -6.77 9.92 -4.58
CA VAL A 280 -7.20 10.91 -3.59
C VAL A 280 -6.02 11.64 -2.94
N THR A 281 -4.94 10.92 -2.62
CA THR A 281 -3.78 11.49 -1.91
C THR A 281 -2.64 11.92 -2.83
N GLY A 282 -2.59 11.43 -4.07
CA GLY A 282 -1.43 11.58 -4.95
C GLY A 282 -0.22 10.72 -4.54
N LYS A 283 -0.32 9.97 -3.42
CA LYS A 283 0.79 9.21 -2.85
C LYS A 283 0.71 7.73 -3.20
N PRO A 284 1.85 7.06 -3.47
CA PRO A 284 1.86 5.65 -3.83
C PRO A 284 1.59 4.73 -2.63
N ILE A 285 1.03 3.58 -2.89
CA ILE A 285 1.13 2.44 -1.98
C ILE A 285 2.50 1.83 -2.22
N LYS A 286 3.33 1.71 -1.16
CA LYS A 286 4.68 1.15 -1.28
C LYS A 286 4.74 -0.32 -0.89
N PHE A 287 3.99 -0.71 0.14
CA PHE A 287 3.98 -2.07 0.67
C PHE A 287 2.59 -2.53 1.03
N MET A 288 2.46 -3.84 1.16
CA MET A 288 1.26 -4.50 1.65
C MET A 288 1.60 -5.63 2.63
N GLY A 289 0.81 -5.71 3.71
CA GLY A 289 0.83 -6.79 4.68
C GLY A 289 -0.30 -7.76 4.36
N VAL A 290 0.07 -8.99 4.00
CA VAL A 290 -0.84 -10.02 3.51
C VAL A 290 -1.07 -11.15 4.53
N GLY A 291 -0.69 -10.93 5.77
CA GLY A 291 -0.84 -11.88 6.87
C GLY A 291 -0.05 -11.44 8.11
N GLU A 292 -0.06 -12.25 9.15
CA GLU A 292 0.56 -11.90 10.44
C GLU A 292 2.06 -12.22 10.52
N LYS A 293 2.56 -13.18 9.73
CA LYS A 293 3.96 -13.57 9.78
C LYS A 293 4.89 -12.47 9.29
N LEU A 294 6.13 -12.47 9.75
CA LEU A 294 7.16 -11.51 9.34
C LEU A 294 7.49 -11.57 7.84
N GLU A 295 7.20 -12.68 7.18
CA GLU A 295 7.36 -12.90 5.75
C GLU A 295 6.19 -12.34 4.93
N ASP A 296 5.02 -12.14 5.55
CA ASP A 296 3.80 -11.69 4.89
C ASP A 296 3.81 -10.17 4.70
N PHE A 297 4.87 -9.68 4.01
CA PHE A 297 5.08 -8.26 3.73
C PHE A 297 5.79 -8.10 2.40
N GLU A 298 5.17 -7.40 1.48
CA GLU A 298 5.64 -7.33 0.10
C GLU A 298 5.59 -5.91 -0.45
N PRO A 299 6.48 -5.56 -1.40
CA PRO A 299 6.33 -4.36 -2.21
C PRO A 299 5.03 -4.41 -3.00
N PHE A 300 4.36 -3.26 -3.11
CA PHE A 300 3.15 -3.14 -3.89
C PHE A 300 3.48 -3.01 -5.39
N HIS A 301 2.93 -3.89 -6.21
CA HIS A 301 3.14 -3.92 -7.66
C HIS A 301 1.83 -3.62 -8.40
N PRO A 302 1.60 -2.39 -8.86
CA PRO A 302 0.37 -1.97 -9.53
C PRO A 302 -0.06 -2.89 -10.68
N GLU A 303 0.86 -3.24 -11.58
CA GLU A 303 0.56 -4.10 -12.74
C GLU A 303 0.07 -5.49 -12.32
N ARG A 304 0.73 -6.10 -11.31
CA ARG A 304 0.31 -7.42 -10.79
C ARG A 304 -1.05 -7.35 -10.14
N MET A 305 -1.32 -6.26 -9.40
CA MET A 305 -2.61 -6.05 -8.76
C MET A 305 -3.71 -5.83 -9.79
N ALA A 306 -3.48 -5.03 -10.82
CA ALA A 306 -4.42 -4.83 -11.94
C ALA A 306 -4.71 -6.16 -12.65
N SER A 307 -3.68 -6.92 -13.04
CA SER A 307 -3.84 -8.24 -13.68
C SER A 307 -4.68 -9.19 -12.83
N ARG A 308 -4.53 -9.15 -11.52
CA ARG A 308 -5.27 -9.96 -10.57
C ARG A 308 -6.73 -9.55 -10.45
N ILE A 309 -6.99 -8.25 -10.29
CA ILE A 309 -8.35 -7.68 -10.29
C ILE A 309 -9.10 -8.09 -11.57
N LEU A 310 -8.40 -8.15 -12.70
CA LEU A 310 -8.96 -8.57 -13.97
C LEU A 310 -9.09 -10.08 -14.15
N GLY A 311 -8.63 -10.88 -13.17
CA GLY A 311 -8.64 -12.33 -13.26
C GLY A 311 -7.75 -12.90 -14.37
N MET A 312 -6.76 -12.13 -14.83
CA MET A 312 -5.86 -12.52 -15.92
C MET A 312 -4.71 -13.41 -15.45
N GLY A 313 -4.63 -13.71 -14.15
CA GLY A 313 -3.53 -14.45 -13.55
C GLY A 313 -2.20 -13.68 -13.60
N ASP A 314 -1.14 -14.32 -13.11
CA ASP A 314 0.22 -13.70 -13.13
C ASP A 314 0.87 -13.93 -14.51
N VAL A 315 0.40 -13.23 -15.53
CA VAL A 315 0.91 -13.35 -16.92
C VAL A 315 2.39 -12.94 -17.02
N MET A 316 2.90 -12.19 -16.04
CA MET A 316 4.28 -11.66 -16.05
C MET A 316 5.33 -12.59 -15.44
N ALA A 317 4.95 -13.73 -14.88
CA ALA A 317 5.93 -14.69 -14.33
C ALA A 317 6.67 -15.49 -15.43
N ASN A 318 6.18 -15.53 -16.66
CA ASN A 318 6.71 -16.35 -17.75
C ASN A 318 7.44 -15.57 -18.86
N GLY A 319 7.61 -14.26 -18.73
CA GLY A 319 8.14 -13.39 -19.79
C GLY A 319 9.63 -13.06 -19.73
N LYS A 320 10.45 -13.68 -18.85
CA LYS A 320 11.91 -13.52 -18.83
C LYS A 320 12.60 -14.88 -18.75
N SER A 321 12.45 -15.68 -19.78
CA SER A 321 13.33 -16.77 -20.13
C SER A 321 13.43 -16.75 -21.66
N GLY A 322 14.35 -15.97 -22.15
CA GLY A 322 14.73 -15.86 -23.54
C GLY A 322 15.95 -14.98 -23.63
#